data_11a24a531f9e93f8ffd0c445d5ae5a64
#
_entry.id   11a24a531f9e93f8ffd0c445d5ae5a64
#
_cell.length_a   1.000
_cell.length_b   1.000
_cell.length_c   1.000
_cell.angle_alpha   90.00
_cell.angle_beta   90.00
_cell.angle_gamma   90.00
#
_symmetry.space_group_name_H-M   'P 1'
#
loop_
_entity.id
_entity.type
_entity.pdbx_description
1 polymer ?
#
loop_
_entity_poly.entity_id
_entity_poly.type
_entity_poly.pdbx_seq_one_letter_code
_entity_poly.pdbx_strand_id
1 'polypeptide(L)'
;VKDEHEEVVKLGGLYVLGTERHESRRIDNQLRGRSGRQGDPGSSVFYLSMEDQLLRIFGGDRMKAIADRLKLEHGVAIESKMLSRMIESAQRKVEGRNYDIRKQLLEFDDVQNDQRKEIYRLRNEILESKDVSDMINSLREGYFTDLFRSFVPADTVEEQWDLKGLTSQLKTNWGIDIPMQEMLEKDNSVTDEDLLKKLLETADAIEKGKEELVGHEAWAGFARNVLLQVLDA
;
A
#
# COMPACT_ATOMS: atom_id res chain seq x y z
N VAL A 1 43.04 31.47 6.15
CA VAL A 1 41.65 31.06 6.57
C VAL A 1 41.07 32.05 7.58
N LYS A 2 41.74 32.35 8.74
CA LYS A 2 41.20 33.33 9.72
C LYS A 2 41.26 34.79 9.16
N ASP A 3 42.33 35.14 8.55
CA ASP A 3 42.52 36.47 7.97
C ASP A 3 41.56 36.73 6.80
N GLU A 4 41.34 35.75 5.96
CA GLU A 4 40.34 35.78 4.89
C GLU A 4 38.91 35.92 5.42
N HIS A 5 38.57 35.19 6.53
CA HIS A 5 37.29 35.32 7.18
C HIS A 5 37.04 36.74 7.70
N GLU A 6 38.03 37.32 8.40
CA GLU A 6 37.93 38.68 8.90
C GLU A 6 37.78 39.72 7.77
N GLU A 7 38.43 39.49 6.63
CA GLU A 7 38.30 40.33 5.45
C GLU A 7 36.88 40.25 4.86
N VAL A 8 36.34 39.03 4.71
CA VAL A 8 34.96 38.81 4.24
C VAL A 8 33.93 39.46 5.18
N VAL A 9 34.12 39.34 6.50
CA VAL A 9 33.25 39.97 7.49
C VAL A 9 33.29 41.48 7.38
N LYS A 10 34.48 42.09 7.20
CA LYS A 10 34.65 43.55 7.00
C LYS A 10 33.97 44.05 5.72
N LEU A 11 33.89 43.22 4.68
CA LEU A 11 33.19 43.51 3.42
C LEU A 11 31.68 43.34 3.48
N GLY A 12 31.11 42.95 4.62
CA GLY A 12 29.67 42.75 4.82
C GLY A 12 29.23 41.29 4.82
N GLY A 13 30.21 40.37 4.88
CA GLY A 13 29.96 38.94 4.96
C GLY A 13 29.67 38.25 3.62
N LEU A 14 29.25 37.01 3.68
CA LEU A 14 28.97 36.20 2.49
C LEU A 14 27.70 36.69 1.78
N TYR A 15 27.81 36.93 0.49
CA TYR A 15 26.68 37.24 -0.38
C TYR A 15 26.24 36.00 -1.14
N VAL A 16 24.98 35.56 -0.92
CA VAL A 16 24.40 34.40 -1.60
C VAL A 16 23.46 34.87 -2.71
N LEU A 17 23.79 34.52 -3.94
CA LEU A 17 22.99 34.79 -5.12
C LEU A 17 22.31 33.49 -5.61
N GLY A 18 21.00 33.47 -5.61
CA GLY A 18 20.20 32.38 -6.21
C GLY A 18 19.69 32.81 -7.59
N THR A 19 19.80 31.92 -8.57
CA THR A 19 19.34 32.17 -9.94
C THR A 19 17.95 31.54 -10.18
N GLU A 20 17.43 30.79 -9.21
CA GLU A 20 16.10 30.18 -9.22
C GLU A 20 15.60 29.94 -7.79
N ARG A 21 14.32 29.63 -7.65
CA ARG A 21 13.74 29.19 -6.39
C ARG A 21 13.50 27.66 -6.43
N HIS A 22 13.78 27.01 -5.32
CA HIS A 22 13.46 25.61 -5.16
C HIS A 22 11.96 25.40 -4.92
N GLU A 23 11.47 24.19 -5.14
CA GLU A 23 10.08 23.83 -4.87
C GLU A 23 9.73 23.96 -3.38
N SER A 24 10.70 23.78 -2.49
CA SER A 24 10.51 23.89 -1.04
C SER A 24 11.19 25.14 -0.49
N ARG A 25 10.42 25.94 0.27
CA ARG A 25 10.94 27.11 1.00
C ARG A 25 12.04 26.75 1.98
N ARG A 26 12.00 25.52 2.54
CA ARG A 26 13.02 25.04 3.46
C ARG A 26 14.40 25.00 2.80
N ILE A 27 14.48 24.57 1.55
CA ILE A 27 15.74 24.52 0.79
C ILE A 27 16.24 25.91 0.48
N ASP A 28 15.38 26.84 0.08
CA ASP A 28 15.74 28.24 -0.11
C ASP A 28 16.27 28.86 1.18
N ASN A 29 15.62 28.59 2.32
CA ASN A 29 16.09 29.11 3.60
C ASN A 29 17.43 28.47 4.03
N GLN A 30 17.68 27.20 3.70
CA GLN A 30 18.99 26.57 3.89
C GLN A 30 20.07 27.23 3.05
N LEU A 31 19.76 27.61 1.81
CA LEU A 31 20.65 28.33 0.94
C LEU A 31 20.92 29.74 1.50
N ARG A 32 19.89 30.51 1.89
CA ARG A 32 20.03 31.81 2.56
C ARG A 32 20.85 31.69 3.84
N GLY A 33 20.65 30.64 4.62
CA GLY A 33 21.39 30.38 5.85
C GLY A 33 22.86 30.00 5.63
N ARG A 34 23.35 29.98 4.39
CA ARG A 34 24.79 29.91 4.12
C ARG A 34 25.49 31.25 4.38
N SER A 35 24.77 32.37 4.25
CA SER A 35 25.22 33.70 4.72
C SER A 35 24.84 33.90 6.20
N GLY A 36 25.52 34.79 6.91
CA GLY A 36 25.18 35.15 8.28
C GLY A 36 25.35 34.04 9.32
N ARG A 37 26.23 33.09 9.13
CA ARG A 37 26.46 32.00 10.09
C ARG A 37 27.16 32.50 11.34
N GLN A 38 26.77 31.96 12.50
CA GLN A 38 27.33 32.25 13.82
C GLN A 38 27.31 33.76 14.18
N GLY A 39 26.40 34.53 13.60
CA GLY A 39 26.25 35.95 13.87
C GLY A 39 27.07 36.85 12.92
N ASP A 40 27.77 36.29 11.95
CA ASP A 40 28.43 37.07 10.92
C ASP A 40 27.43 37.85 10.07
N PRO A 41 27.80 39.04 9.56
CA PRO A 41 26.98 39.73 8.57
C PRO A 41 26.88 38.89 7.29
N GLY A 42 25.81 39.11 6.52
CA GLY A 42 25.62 38.44 5.24
C GLY A 42 24.33 38.86 4.58
N SER A 43 24.23 38.65 3.29
CA SER A 43 23.07 38.99 2.50
C SER A 43 22.74 37.91 1.46
N SER A 44 21.50 37.90 1.00
CA SER A 44 21.09 36.99 -0.06
C SER A 44 20.05 37.63 -0.97
N VAL A 45 20.13 37.30 -2.25
CA VAL A 45 19.19 37.76 -3.26
C VAL A 45 18.85 36.58 -4.19
N PHE A 46 17.61 36.55 -4.70
CA PHE A 46 17.18 35.62 -5.73
C PHE A 46 16.73 36.37 -6.97
N TYR A 47 17.36 36.06 -8.10
CA TYR A 47 16.92 36.51 -9.42
C TYR A 47 16.12 35.39 -10.07
N LEU A 48 14.89 35.69 -10.53
CA LEU A 48 13.94 34.73 -11.05
C LEU A 48 13.49 35.12 -12.44
N SER A 49 13.26 34.15 -13.29
CA SER A 49 12.61 34.32 -14.58
C SER A 49 11.15 33.91 -14.50
N MET A 50 10.29 34.58 -15.27
CA MET A 50 8.90 34.14 -15.45
C MET A 50 8.81 32.76 -16.12
N GLU A 51 9.87 32.32 -16.75
CA GLU A 51 9.98 31.00 -17.41
C GLU A 51 10.44 29.90 -16.46
N ASP A 52 10.87 30.25 -15.23
CA ASP A 52 11.24 29.26 -14.22
C ASP A 52 10.11 28.27 -13.96
N GLN A 53 10.45 27.00 -13.81
CA GLN A 53 9.49 25.90 -13.71
C GLN A 53 8.42 26.12 -12.63
N LEU A 54 8.82 26.63 -11.46
CA LEU A 54 7.91 26.94 -10.37
C LEU A 54 6.86 27.98 -10.78
N LEU A 55 7.29 29.06 -11.46
CA LEU A 55 6.41 30.14 -11.89
C LEU A 55 5.54 29.74 -13.08
N ARG A 56 6.07 28.91 -13.98
CA ARG A 56 5.35 28.42 -15.15
C ARG A 56 4.20 27.47 -14.74
N ILE A 57 4.42 26.59 -13.75
CA ILE A 57 3.40 25.60 -13.34
C ILE A 57 2.32 26.23 -12.43
N PHE A 58 2.72 27.11 -11.51
CA PHE A 58 1.81 27.61 -10.46
C PHE A 58 1.45 29.09 -10.57
N GLY A 59 2.12 29.86 -11.43
CA GLY A 59 1.92 31.30 -11.63
C GLY A 59 1.39 31.66 -13.02
N GLY A 60 1.47 30.77 -13.99
CA GLY A 60 1.30 30.89 -15.42
C GLY A 60 0.51 32.11 -15.94
N ASP A 61 -0.81 31.99 -16.04
CA ASP A 61 -1.63 33.01 -16.72
C ASP A 61 -1.78 34.32 -15.93
N ARG A 62 -1.79 34.25 -14.60
CA ARG A 62 -1.87 35.46 -13.76
C ARG A 62 -0.59 36.29 -13.80
N MET A 63 0.55 35.63 -13.87
CA MET A 63 1.87 36.29 -13.96
C MET A 63 2.07 36.94 -15.33
N LYS A 64 1.67 36.28 -16.42
CA LYS A 64 1.67 36.87 -17.76
C LYS A 64 0.79 38.11 -17.82
N ALA A 65 -0.42 38.04 -17.29
CA ALA A 65 -1.34 39.18 -17.26
C ALA A 65 -0.79 40.38 -16.44
N ILE A 66 0.00 40.13 -15.39
CA ILE A 66 0.65 41.18 -14.60
C ILE A 66 1.85 41.77 -15.37
N ALA A 67 2.66 40.90 -16.02
CA ALA A 67 3.77 41.35 -16.84
C ALA A 67 3.33 42.23 -18.02
N ASP A 68 2.25 41.83 -18.70
CA ASP A 68 1.64 42.57 -19.81
C ASP A 68 1.05 43.91 -19.36
N ARG A 69 0.44 43.95 -18.17
CA ARG A 69 -0.11 45.19 -17.59
C ARG A 69 0.97 46.20 -17.18
N LEU A 70 2.08 45.70 -16.70
CA LEU A 70 3.20 46.55 -16.22
C LEU A 70 4.08 47.08 -17.36
N LYS A 71 3.81 46.68 -18.64
CA LYS A 71 4.61 47.11 -19.82
C LYS A 71 6.12 47.07 -19.56
N LEU A 72 6.59 45.93 -19.09
CA LEU A 72 7.96 45.79 -18.61
C LEU A 72 8.94 45.84 -19.77
N GLU A 73 9.93 46.72 -19.65
CA GLU A 73 11.04 46.76 -20.57
C GLU A 73 11.93 45.51 -20.38
N HIS A 74 12.37 44.96 -21.50
CA HIS A 74 13.27 43.80 -21.47
C HIS A 74 14.57 44.12 -20.73
N GLY A 75 14.93 43.25 -19.76
CA GLY A 75 16.22 43.39 -19.04
C GLY A 75 16.18 44.19 -17.75
N VAL A 76 15.02 44.73 -17.35
CA VAL A 76 14.89 45.45 -16.08
C VAL A 76 14.36 44.51 -15.00
N ALA A 77 15.13 44.38 -13.90
CA ALA A 77 14.69 43.59 -12.73
C ALA A 77 13.57 44.31 -11.96
N ILE A 78 12.56 43.56 -11.60
CA ILE A 78 11.40 44.07 -10.88
C ILE A 78 11.46 43.60 -9.43
N GLU A 79 11.55 44.54 -8.51
CA GLU A 79 11.34 44.28 -7.10
C GLU A 79 9.90 44.58 -6.69
N SER A 80 9.16 43.55 -6.29
CA SER A 80 7.80 43.73 -5.82
C SER A 80 7.45 42.75 -4.69
N LYS A 81 6.94 43.29 -3.59
CA LYS A 81 6.43 42.51 -2.47
C LYS A 81 5.26 41.58 -2.91
N MET A 82 4.52 41.99 -3.94
CA MET A 82 3.45 41.18 -4.51
C MET A 82 3.98 39.94 -5.20
N LEU A 83 5.05 40.07 -6.01
CA LEU A 83 5.71 38.93 -6.66
C LEU A 83 6.27 37.93 -5.63
N SER A 84 6.93 38.45 -4.59
CA SER A 84 7.46 37.62 -3.50
C SER A 84 6.36 36.78 -2.85
N ARG A 85 5.18 37.37 -2.57
CA ARG A 85 4.02 36.64 -2.00
C ARG A 85 3.44 35.61 -2.97
N MET A 86 3.42 35.92 -4.27
CA MET A 86 2.97 34.97 -5.29
C MET A 86 3.89 33.75 -5.38
N ILE A 87 5.19 33.97 -5.33
CA ILE A 87 6.20 32.90 -5.32
C ILE A 87 6.06 32.01 -4.08
N GLU A 88 5.90 32.62 -2.90
CA GLU A 88 5.64 31.89 -1.67
C GLU A 88 4.34 31.07 -1.74
N SER A 89 3.30 31.62 -2.34
CA SER A 89 2.03 30.91 -2.55
C SER A 89 2.20 29.74 -3.51
N ALA A 90 2.97 29.89 -4.58
CA ALA A 90 3.30 28.82 -5.51
C ALA A 90 4.07 27.69 -4.79
N GLN A 91 5.11 28.03 -4.03
CA GLN A 91 5.87 27.05 -3.24
C GLN A 91 4.98 26.30 -2.25
N ARG A 92 4.08 26.99 -1.54
CA ARG A 92 3.13 26.32 -0.62
C ARG A 92 2.23 25.30 -1.33
N LYS A 93 1.80 25.59 -2.55
CA LYS A 93 0.98 24.67 -3.35
C LYS A 93 1.76 23.43 -3.75
N VAL A 94 3.04 23.61 -4.17
CA VAL A 94 3.94 22.48 -4.49
C VAL A 94 4.19 21.63 -3.25
N GLU A 95 4.55 22.28 -2.14
CA GLU A 95 4.77 21.60 -0.86
C GLU A 95 3.54 20.78 -0.43
N GLY A 96 2.34 21.36 -0.56
CA GLY A 96 1.07 20.67 -0.27
C GLY A 96 0.86 19.44 -1.15
N ARG A 97 1.00 19.61 -2.48
CA ARG A 97 0.88 18.48 -3.41
C ARG A 97 1.88 17.37 -3.13
N ASN A 98 3.14 17.72 -2.89
CA ASN A 98 4.18 16.74 -2.57
C ASN A 98 3.93 16.07 -1.22
N TYR A 99 3.33 16.77 -0.26
CA TYR A 99 2.88 16.19 1.01
C TYR A 99 1.76 15.18 0.79
N ASP A 100 0.74 15.53 0.01
CA ASP A 100 -0.40 14.64 -0.28
C ASP A 100 0.07 13.36 -0.99
N ILE A 101 0.95 13.48 -1.99
CA ILE A 101 1.55 12.33 -2.68
C ILE A 101 2.29 11.42 -1.69
N ARG A 102 3.13 11.99 -0.82
CA ARG A 102 3.86 11.20 0.18
C ARG A 102 2.92 10.55 1.19
N LYS A 103 1.85 11.25 1.58
CA LYS A 103 0.83 10.70 2.48
C LYS A 103 0.14 9.49 1.86
N GLN A 104 -0.27 9.59 0.59
CA GLN A 104 -0.87 8.47 -0.13
C GLN A 104 0.09 7.27 -0.22
N LEU A 105 1.37 7.51 -0.53
CA LEU A 105 2.37 6.44 -0.56
C LEU A 105 2.51 5.75 0.80
N LEU A 106 2.53 6.52 1.90
CA LEU A 106 2.59 5.95 3.24
C LEU A 106 1.33 5.12 3.56
N GLU A 107 0.14 5.56 3.16
CA GLU A 107 -1.09 4.81 3.34
C GLU A 107 -1.05 3.45 2.62
N PHE A 108 -0.46 3.39 1.41
CA PHE A 108 -0.22 2.11 0.72
C PHE A 108 0.85 1.25 1.43
N ASP A 109 1.94 1.87 1.86
CA ASP A 109 3.00 1.17 2.59
C ASP A 109 2.49 0.58 3.92
N ASP A 110 1.59 1.28 4.61
CA ASP A 110 0.97 0.80 5.85
C ASP A 110 0.15 -0.47 5.62
N VAL A 111 -0.66 -0.51 4.54
CA VAL A 111 -1.42 -1.72 4.17
C VAL A 111 -0.48 -2.90 3.88
N GLN A 112 0.58 -2.68 3.09
CA GLN A 112 1.56 -3.72 2.80
C GLN A 112 2.30 -4.19 4.05
N ASN A 113 2.62 -3.26 4.94
CA ASN A 113 3.29 -3.57 6.19
C ASN A 113 2.40 -4.37 7.15
N ASP A 114 1.10 -4.07 7.19
CA ASP A 114 0.15 -4.82 8.00
C ASP A 114 -0.09 -6.23 7.43
N GLN A 115 -0.17 -6.37 6.11
CA GLN A 115 -0.19 -7.68 5.45
C GLN A 115 1.06 -8.50 5.80
N ARG A 116 2.25 -7.86 5.72
CA ARG A 116 3.51 -8.50 6.08
C ARG A 116 3.55 -8.95 7.53
N LYS A 117 3.11 -8.10 8.46
CA LYS A 117 3.03 -8.45 9.88
C LYS A 117 2.13 -9.65 10.12
N GLU A 118 0.97 -9.71 9.44
CA GLU A 118 0.04 -10.82 9.58
C GLU A 118 0.62 -12.12 9.03
N ILE A 119 1.29 -12.08 7.87
CA ILE A 119 1.99 -13.26 7.33
C ILE A 119 3.08 -13.73 8.29
N TYR A 120 3.89 -12.83 8.85
CA TYR A 120 4.93 -13.22 9.82
C TYR A 120 4.33 -13.73 11.12
N ARG A 121 3.19 -13.19 11.56
CA ARG A 121 2.46 -13.70 12.74
C ARG A 121 2.01 -15.14 12.51
N LEU A 122 1.36 -15.41 11.39
CA LEU A 122 0.93 -16.75 11.00
C LEU A 122 2.11 -17.71 10.86
N ARG A 123 3.18 -17.27 10.23
CA ARG A 123 4.39 -18.07 10.07
C ARG A 123 5.02 -18.45 11.41
N ASN A 124 5.12 -17.52 12.34
CA ASN A 124 5.63 -17.80 13.67
C ASN A 124 4.71 -18.76 14.44
N GLU A 125 3.40 -18.58 14.33
CA GLU A 125 2.40 -19.45 14.93
C GLU A 125 2.55 -20.90 14.44
N ILE A 126 2.71 -21.11 13.12
CA ILE A 126 2.97 -22.42 12.53
C ILE A 126 4.29 -23.01 13.02
N LEU A 127 5.36 -22.21 13.12
CA LEU A 127 6.66 -22.65 13.56
C LEU A 127 6.69 -23.06 15.05
N GLU A 128 5.99 -22.32 15.90
CA GLU A 128 5.93 -22.54 17.34
C GLU A 128 4.94 -23.66 17.73
N SER A 129 3.94 -23.92 16.89
CA SER A 129 2.96 -24.97 17.11
C SER A 129 3.62 -26.36 17.04
N LYS A 130 3.35 -27.17 18.04
CA LYS A 130 3.73 -28.60 18.02
C LYS A 130 2.81 -29.40 17.10
N ASP A 131 1.55 -29.03 17.06
CA ASP A 131 0.52 -29.61 16.23
C ASP A 131 -0.25 -28.51 15.47
N VAL A 132 -0.41 -28.68 14.17
CA VAL A 132 -1.11 -27.75 13.27
C VAL A 132 -2.46 -28.30 12.82
N SER A 133 -2.92 -29.42 13.39
CA SER A 133 -4.15 -30.10 12.98
C SER A 133 -5.39 -29.22 13.09
N ASP A 134 -5.53 -28.45 14.17
CA ASP A 134 -6.66 -27.55 14.35
C ASP A 134 -6.68 -26.43 13.28
N MET A 135 -5.51 -25.91 12.93
CA MET A 135 -5.37 -24.90 11.88
C MET A 135 -5.78 -25.46 10.52
N ILE A 136 -5.33 -26.68 10.18
CA ILE A 136 -5.66 -27.34 8.93
C ILE A 136 -7.15 -27.66 8.89
N ASN A 137 -7.72 -28.16 9.98
CA ASN A 137 -9.14 -28.44 10.09
C ASN A 137 -9.98 -27.18 9.81
N SER A 138 -9.63 -26.06 10.42
CA SER A 138 -10.31 -24.78 10.19
C SER A 138 -10.17 -24.30 8.75
N LEU A 139 -9.00 -24.41 8.14
CA LEU A 139 -8.77 -24.04 6.74
C LEU A 139 -9.56 -24.93 5.78
N ARG A 140 -9.60 -26.23 6.05
CA ARG A 140 -10.35 -27.19 5.24
C ARG A 140 -11.86 -26.95 5.35
N GLU A 141 -12.37 -26.77 6.55
CA GLU A 141 -13.78 -26.46 6.79
C GLU A 141 -14.18 -25.17 6.07
N GLY A 142 -13.38 -24.10 6.22
CA GLY A 142 -13.59 -22.83 5.52
C GLY A 142 -13.59 -23.02 4.00
N TYR A 143 -12.59 -23.69 3.45
CA TYR A 143 -12.46 -23.91 2.01
C TYR A 143 -13.66 -24.71 1.43
N PHE A 144 -14.02 -25.84 2.04
CA PHE A 144 -15.15 -26.63 1.54
C PHE A 144 -16.49 -25.95 1.75
N THR A 145 -16.64 -25.14 2.80
CA THR A 145 -17.83 -24.31 3.00
C THR A 145 -17.95 -23.27 1.90
N ASP A 146 -16.88 -22.53 1.60
CA ASP A 146 -16.87 -21.53 0.55
C ASP A 146 -17.10 -22.15 -0.84
N LEU A 147 -16.45 -23.29 -1.10
CA LEU A 147 -16.67 -24.05 -2.33
C LEU A 147 -18.13 -24.50 -2.46
N PHE A 148 -18.69 -25.09 -1.42
CA PHE A 148 -20.09 -25.51 -1.39
C PHE A 148 -21.02 -24.32 -1.64
N ARG A 149 -20.82 -23.21 -0.94
CA ARG A 149 -21.64 -22.00 -1.07
C ARG A 149 -21.53 -21.33 -2.46
N SER A 150 -20.47 -21.57 -3.19
CA SER A 150 -20.35 -21.09 -4.58
C SER A 150 -21.27 -21.81 -5.57
N PHE A 151 -21.69 -23.05 -5.25
CA PHE A 151 -22.63 -23.85 -6.05
C PHE A 151 -24.03 -23.91 -5.43
N VAL A 152 -24.12 -23.77 -4.13
CA VAL A 152 -25.35 -23.82 -3.32
C VAL A 152 -25.40 -22.55 -2.47
N PRO A 153 -25.82 -21.40 -3.03
CA PRO A 153 -25.92 -20.16 -2.28
C PRO A 153 -26.92 -20.29 -1.14
N ALA A 154 -26.62 -19.65 0.00
CA ALA A 154 -27.52 -19.62 1.14
C ALA A 154 -28.87 -18.96 0.78
N ASP A 155 -29.92 -19.36 1.43
CA ASP A 155 -31.28 -18.81 1.27
C ASP A 155 -31.84 -18.91 -0.17
N THR A 156 -31.37 -19.89 -0.96
CA THR A 156 -31.88 -20.16 -2.32
C THR A 156 -32.67 -21.43 -2.37
N VAL A 157 -33.54 -21.55 -3.38
CA VAL A 157 -34.33 -22.74 -3.62
C VAL A 157 -33.52 -23.82 -4.34
N GLU A 158 -33.87 -25.09 -4.14
CA GLU A 158 -33.13 -26.24 -4.66
C GLU A 158 -32.95 -26.22 -6.19
N GLU A 159 -33.87 -25.63 -6.94
CA GLU A 159 -33.77 -25.47 -8.40
C GLU A 159 -32.61 -24.59 -8.86
N GLN A 160 -32.05 -23.78 -7.96
CA GLN A 160 -30.90 -22.90 -8.24
C GLN A 160 -29.56 -23.55 -7.88
N TRP A 161 -29.56 -24.75 -7.29
CA TRP A 161 -28.33 -25.40 -6.85
C TRP A 161 -27.69 -26.18 -7.99
N ASP A 162 -26.41 -25.94 -8.23
CA ASP A 162 -25.62 -26.72 -9.20
C ASP A 162 -24.88 -27.87 -8.52
N LEU A 163 -25.64 -28.87 -8.04
CA LEU A 163 -25.07 -30.04 -7.39
C LEU A 163 -24.25 -30.93 -8.32
N LYS A 164 -24.59 -30.93 -9.63
CA LYS A 164 -23.81 -31.68 -10.64
C LYS A 164 -22.44 -31.09 -10.85
N GLY A 165 -22.36 -29.78 -10.98
CA GLY A 165 -21.09 -29.03 -11.06
C GLY A 165 -20.24 -29.27 -9.82
N LEU A 166 -20.82 -29.12 -8.62
CA LEU A 166 -20.15 -29.36 -7.35
C LEU A 166 -19.59 -30.78 -7.25
N THR A 167 -20.44 -31.82 -7.48
CA THR A 167 -20.01 -33.22 -7.38
C THR A 167 -18.91 -33.55 -8.39
N SER A 168 -18.99 -33.01 -9.61
CA SER A 168 -17.96 -33.20 -10.63
C SER A 168 -16.62 -32.56 -10.21
N GLN A 169 -16.66 -31.37 -9.65
CA GLN A 169 -15.46 -30.66 -9.17
C GLN A 169 -14.84 -31.37 -7.96
N LEU A 170 -15.64 -31.78 -6.98
CA LEU A 170 -15.19 -32.53 -5.80
C LEU A 170 -14.52 -33.85 -6.20
N LYS A 171 -15.11 -34.57 -7.15
CA LYS A 171 -14.56 -35.84 -7.65
C LYS A 171 -13.26 -35.65 -8.40
N THR A 172 -13.18 -34.64 -9.28
CA THR A 172 -12.00 -34.40 -10.12
C THR A 172 -10.83 -33.87 -9.33
N ASN A 173 -11.05 -32.91 -8.43
CA ASN A 173 -9.99 -32.21 -7.73
C ASN A 173 -9.57 -32.88 -6.41
N TRP A 174 -10.51 -33.52 -5.73
CA TRP A 174 -10.33 -34.04 -4.36
C TRP A 174 -10.55 -35.54 -4.21
N GLY A 175 -11.09 -36.21 -5.25
CA GLY A 175 -11.45 -37.61 -5.18
C GLY A 175 -12.66 -37.87 -4.26
N ILE A 176 -13.43 -36.83 -3.93
CA ILE A 176 -14.63 -36.92 -3.09
C ILE A 176 -15.84 -37.23 -3.97
N ASP A 177 -16.44 -38.40 -3.79
CA ASP A 177 -17.61 -38.85 -4.53
C ASP A 177 -18.82 -38.98 -3.58
N ILE A 178 -19.67 -37.94 -3.56
CA ILE A 178 -20.88 -37.90 -2.73
C ILE A 178 -22.07 -37.76 -3.68
N PRO A 179 -23.04 -38.68 -3.65
CA PRO A 179 -24.23 -38.63 -4.51
C PRO A 179 -25.28 -37.65 -3.95
N MET A 180 -24.94 -36.34 -3.91
CA MET A 180 -25.79 -35.31 -3.29
C MET A 180 -27.16 -35.22 -3.95
N GLN A 181 -27.24 -35.36 -5.27
CA GLN A 181 -28.52 -35.32 -5.99
C GLN A 181 -29.43 -36.49 -5.62
N GLU A 182 -28.87 -37.71 -5.48
CA GLU A 182 -29.65 -38.87 -5.06
C GLU A 182 -30.12 -38.75 -3.60
N MET A 183 -29.37 -38.04 -2.76
CA MET A 183 -29.77 -37.79 -1.37
C MET A 183 -31.02 -36.91 -1.31
N LEU A 184 -31.10 -35.85 -2.11
CA LEU A 184 -32.28 -34.99 -2.21
C LEU A 184 -33.48 -35.75 -2.81
N GLU A 185 -33.26 -36.55 -3.86
CA GLU A 185 -34.34 -37.33 -4.49
C GLU A 185 -34.93 -38.40 -3.57
N LYS A 186 -34.16 -38.93 -2.64
CA LYS A 186 -34.60 -39.95 -1.68
C LYS A 186 -35.31 -39.39 -0.44
N ASP A 187 -34.95 -38.21 -0.04
CA ASP A 187 -35.48 -37.55 1.16
C ASP A 187 -35.59 -36.03 0.95
N ASN A 188 -36.81 -35.58 0.74
CA ASN A 188 -37.12 -34.13 0.54
C ASN A 188 -36.93 -33.28 1.81
N SER A 189 -36.53 -33.88 2.93
CA SER A 189 -36.23 -33.13 4.17
C SER A 189 -34.77 -32.75 4.30
N VAL A 190 -33.89 -33.18 3.40
CA VAL A 190 -32.46 -32.87 3.40
C VAL A 190 -32.25 -31.40 3.07
N THR A 191 -31.61 -30.71 3.97
CA THR A 191 -31.30 -29.28 3.81
C THR A 191 -29.91 -29.07 3.16
N ASP A 192 -29.64 -27.85 2.72
CA ASP A 192 -28.30 -27.45 2.27
C ASP A 192 -27.25 -27.62 3.38
N GLU A 193 -27.64 -27.40 4.64
CA GLU A 193 -26.75 -27.62 5.80
C GLU A 193 -26.43 -29.13 5.99
N ASP A 194 -27.38 -30.02 5.75
CA ASP A 194 -27.13 -31.46 5.82
C ASP A 194 -26.15 -31.92 4.73
N LEU A 195 -26.27 -31.38 3.53
CA LEU A 195 -25.37 -31.67 2.42
C LEU A 195 -23.95 -31.11 2.71
N LEU A 196 -23.85 -29.88 3.24
CA LEU A 196 -22.58 -29.30 3.65
C LEU A 196 -21.92 -30.13 4.75
N LYS A 197 -22.69 -30.52 5.79
CA LYS A 197 -22.21 -31.35 6.87
C LYS A 197 -21.69 -32.69 6.36
N LYS A 198 -22.39 -33.32 5.42
CA LYS A 198 -21.95 -34.55 4.80
C LYS A 198 -20.66 -34.41 4.01
N LEU A 199 -20.48 -33.28 3.32
CA LEU A 199 -19.24 -32.96 2.62
C LEU A 199 -18.07 -32.84 3.61
N LEU A 200 -18.25 -32.09 4.69
CA LEU A 200 -17.20 -31.88 5.70
C LEU A 200 -16.84 -33.20 6.41
N GLU A 201 -17.82 -34.00 6.82
CA GLU A 201 -17.60 -35.33 7.41
C GLU A 201 -16.82 -36.26 6.48
N THR A 202 -17.11 -36.21 5.18
CA THR A 202 -16.41 -37.04 4.18
C THR A 202 -14.98 -36.58 3.98
N ALA A 203 -14.76 -35.26 3.92
CA ALA A 203 -13.41 -34.67 3.82
C ALA A 203 -12.57 -35.02 5.06
N ASP A 204 -13.14 -34.93 6.26
CA ASP A 204 -12.50 -35.31 7.51
C ASP A 204 -12.12 -36.79 7.57
N ALA A 205 -13.02 -37.67 7.10
CA ALA A 205 -12.79 -39.12 7.07
C ALA A 205 -11.59 -39.45 6.14
N ILE A 206 -11.50 -38.80 4.99
CA ILE A 206 -10.38 -38.98 4.04
C ILE A 206 -9.04 -38.57 4.68
N GLU A 207 -9.02 -37.46 5.39
CA GLU A 207 -7.79 -37.01 6.04
C GLU A 207 -7.39 -37.92 7.19
N LYS A 208 -8.33 -38.30 8.07
CA LYS A 208 -8.08 -39.26 9.14
C LYS A 208 -7.53 -40.59 8.60
N GLY A 209 -8.08 -41.07 7.49
CA GLY A 209 -7.55 -42.26 6.84
C GLY A 209 -6.11 -42.10 6.34
N LYS A 210 -5.72 -40.93 5.86
CA LYS A 210 -4.33 -40.65 5.46
C LYS A 210 -3.41 -40.55 6.68
N GLU A 211 -3.87 -39.87 7.73
CA GLU A 211 -3.13 -39.75 8.99
C GLU A 211 -2.86 -41.10 9.65
N GLU A 212 -3.87 -41.99 9.67
CA GLU A 212 -3.74 -43.36 10.19
C GLU A 212 -2.68 -44.19 9.43
N LEU A 213 -2.57 -44.00 8.12
CA LEU A 213 -1.60 -44.72 7.28
C LEU A 213 -0.16 -44.26 7.54
N VAL A 214 0.08 -43.01 7.84
CA VAL A 214 1.40 -42.39 7.95
C VAL A 214 1.83 -42.26 9.43
N GLY A 215 0.88 -42.13 10.33
CA GLY A 215 1.06 -41.84 11.75
C GLY A 215 0.99 -40.34 12.05
N HIS A 216 0.38 -40.01 13.19
CA HIS A 216 0.07 -38.63 13.59
C HIS A 216 1.28 -37.69 13.57
N GLU A 217 2.42 -38.10 14.15
CA GLU A 217 3.61 -37.24 14.25
C GLU A 217 4.21 -36.93 12.87
N ALA A 218 4.28 -37.91 11.98
CA ALA A 218 4.79 -37.74 10.63
C ALA A 218 3.82 -36.89 9.78
N TRP A 219 2.50 -37.09 9.96
CA TRP A 219 1.48 -36.30 9.30
C TRP A 219 1.52 -34.83 9.72
N ALA A 220 1.60 -34.54 11.02
CA ALA A 220 1.72 -33.17 11.55
C ALA A 220 2.98 -32.48 11.04
N GLY A 221 4.12 -33.18 10.97
CA GLY A 221 5.36 -32.64 10.40
C GLY A 221 5.25 -32.32 8.91
N PHE A 222 4.64 -33.21 8.13
CA PHE A 222 4.37 -32.98 6.70
C PHE A 222 3.44 -31.77 6.50
N ALA A 223 2.33 -31.75 7.21
CA ALA A 223 1.33 -30.69 7.14
C ALA A 223 1.91 -29.31 7.47
N ARG A 224 2.75 -29.22 8.52
CA ARG A 224 3.48 -27.99 8.86
C ARG A 224 4.37 -27.52 7.72
N ASN A 225 5.13 -28.42 7.12
CA ASN A 225 6.01 -28.09 6.00
C ASN A 225 5.23 -27.57 4.79
N VAL A 226 4.10 -28.18 4.46
CA VAL A 226 3.23 -27.74 3.38
C VAL A 226 2.65 -26.35 3.67
N LEU A 227 2.15 -26.11 4.90
CA LEU A 227 1.65 -24.79 5.31
C LEU A 227 2.71 -23.70 5.17
N LEU A 228 3.93 -23.95 5.62
CA LEU A 228 5.04 -23.00 5.48
C LEU A 228 5.39 -22.74 4.02
N GLN A 229 5.46 -23.80 3.19
CA GLN A 229 5.74 -23.64 1.75
C GLN A 229 4.67 -22.81 1.03
N VAL A 230 3.40 -23.01 1.35
CA VAL A 230 2.29 -22.26 0.77
C VAL A 230 2.30 -20.81 1.25
N LEU A 231 2.63 -20.58 2.52
CA LEU A 231 2.69 -19.23 3.09
C LEU A 231 3.87 -18.42 2.55
N ASP A 232 5.01 -19.08 2.27
CA ASP A 232 6.24 -18.46 1.79
C ASP A 232 6.26 -18.29 0.23
N ALA A 233 5.27 -18.85 -0.50
CA ALA A 233 5.13 -18.74 -1.95
C ALA A 233 4.40 -17.47 -2.40
#